data_773a9a3a9d9f53332d8cc5cc327b1ccc
#
_entry.id   773a9a3a9d9f53332d8cc5cc327b1ccc
#
_cell.length_a   1.000
_cell.length_b   1.000
_cell.length_c   1.000
_cell.angle_alpha   90.00
_cell.angle_beta   90.00
_cell.angle_gamma   90.00
#
_symmetry.space_group_name_H-M   'P 1'
#
loop_
_entity.id
_entity.type
_entity.pdbx_description
1 polymer ?
#
loop_
_entity_poly.entity_id
_entity_poly.type
_entity_poly.pdbx_seq_one_letter_code
_entity_poly.pdbx_strand_id
1 'polypeptide(L)'
;MARPAIRRGSIYHLYRSSGNSYDAVPDDIPIGAVAFFRIFAANWKDMGKLRVPDTYVIIFCAILFSAVATWLVPGGVPQTWQVFSAVYEGFSQQADIIAFVLIVGGAFWVVNSTKAVDEGVSKFIGAVRRLERFSLVRKAGAGNIVIVLVMLLFGLFGAVFGMSEETIVFVAVVIPLARSLGYDEFIAVLMVYVAAHVGFAGAMLNPFTIGIAQEMAGLPLFSGIEYRSFCWFVLMTVAVVFVLWQAAKSRRNTLQTVQADVAEEPAEVQVKRPAGAWISFALISVAMVLFSIFHASDCVVKIGSGEHPVPWLLWVAGALFLVLSLVALKNSTRMYILNLLMFTIVFLVIGVMGYGWYLPEICALFMAMAVAAGLSAGYSADKIAKEFVAGAKDIFSAALVIGFAAGIIVILNNGQVIDKMLSAMASSLEQTGRAGALASMYGIQTFINIFIPSASAKAAITMPVMAPFSDMIEVSRQATVLAFQFGDGFTNMITPCSGVLMAVLSVAKIPYGQWAGKIWKFILLLIVVGFLLLLPTLFMEIPGF
;
A
#
# COMPACT_ATOMS: atom_id res chain seq x y z
N MET A 1 -45.04 20.45 33.51
CA MET A 1 -45.34 19.13 32.94
C MET A 1 -44.18 18.19 33.25
N ALA A 2 -44.43 17.22 34.13
CA ALA A 2 -43.44 16.36 34.74
C ALA A 2 -42.96 15.24 33.76
N ARG A 3 -41.66 15.02 33.69
CA ARG A 3 -41.07 13.84 33.01
C ARG A 3 -41.28 12.61 33.91
N PRO A 4 -41.69 11.44 33.38
CA PRO A 4 -41.78 10.23 34.18
C PRO A 4 -40.39 9.69 34.50
N ALA A 5 -40.06 9.58 35.79
CA ALA A 5 -38.88 8.90 36.28
C ALA A 5 -39.09 7.38 36.13
N ILE A 6 -38.30 6.76 35.23
CA ILE A 6 -38.24 5.29 35.13
C ILE A 6 -37.51 4.79 36.39
N ARG A 7 -38.23 4.07 37.26
CA ARG A 7 -37.70 3.50 38.50
C ARG A 7 -36.61 2.47 38.20
N ARG A 8 -35.40 2.72 38.68
CA ARG A 8 -34.22 1.83 38.62
C ARG A 8 -34.44 0.40 39.17
N GLY A 9 -35.56 0.14 39.84
CA GLY A 9 -35.82 -1.15 40.50
C GLY A 9 -36.27 -2.30 39.61
N SER A 10 -36.87 -2.06 38.44
CA SER A 10 -37.44 -3.12 37.59
C SER A 10 -36.42 -3.90 36.77
N ILE A 11 -35.25 -3.34 36.55
CA ILE A 11 -34.19 -3.97 35.73
C ILE A 11 -33.33 -4.91 36.58
N TYR A 12 -33.21 -4.65 37.89
CA TYR A 12 -32.43 -5.48 38.81
C TYR A 12 -33.04 -6.87 39.07
N HIS A 13 -34.37 -7.03 38.97
CA HIS A 13 -35.05 -8.32 39.22
C HIS A 13 -34.90 -9.34 38.08
N LEU A 14 -34.66 -8.88 36.83
CA LEU A 14 -34.38 -9.76 35.70
C LEU A 14 -32.94 -10.31 35.72
N TYR A 15 -32.09 -9.73 36.56
CA TYR A 15 -30.66 -10.05 36.64
C TYR A 15 -30.31 -11.21 37.58
N ARG A 16 -31.21 -11.56 38.48
CA ARG A 16 -30.96 -12.55 39.57
C ARG A 16 -31.28 -13.99 39.18
N SER A 17 -31.88 -14.23 38.02
CA SER A 17 -32.30 -15.57 37.60
C SER A 17 -31.31 -16.32 36.68
N SER A 18 -30.24 -15.69 36.21
CA SER A 18 -29.18 -16.36 35.44
C SER A 18 -27.88 -16.38 36.24
N GLY A 19 -27.59 -17.50 36.85
CA GLY A 19 -26.48 -17.73 37.79
C GLY A 19 -25.06 -17.60 37.23
N ASN A 20 -24.67 -16.42 36.76
CA ASN A 20 -23.29 -16.08 36.41
C ASN A 20 -22.84 -14.88 37.25
N SER A 21 -21.92 -15.15 38.17
CA SER A 21 -21.18 -14.17 38.96
C SER A 21 -20.25 -13.34 38.04
N TYR A 22 -20.59 -12.08 37.80
CA TYR A 22 -19.67 -11.04 37.36
C TYR A 22 -19.84 -9.85 38.28
N ASP A 23 -18.91 -9.72 39.22
CA ASP A 23 -18.79 -8.58 40.12
C ASP A 23 -18.25 -7.35 39.38
N ALA A 24 -18.86 -6.21 39.68
CA ALA A 24 -18.39 -4.84 39.47
C ALA A 24 -18.16 -4.36 38.04
N VAL A 25 -19.24 -3.91 37.39
CA VAL A 25 -19.13 -2.90 36.31
C VAL A 25 -19.16 -1.53 36.99
N PRO A 26 -18.18 -0.62 36.75
CA PRO A 26 -18.21 0.74 37.30
C PRO A 26 -19.49 1.50 36.90
N ASP A 27 -20.02 2.29 37.80
CA ASP A 27 -21.31 3.01 37.64
C ASP A 27 -21.31 4.08 36.51
N ASP A 28 -20.16 4.38 35.93
CA ASP A 28 -19.93 5.46 34.94
C ASP A 28 -20.05 5.02 33.47
N ILE A 29 -20.27 3.72 33.21
CA ILE A 29 -20.38 3.23 31.82
C ILE A 29 -21.82 3.42 31.32
N PRO A 30 -22.03 4.08 30.15
CA PRO A 30 -23.35 4.24 29.56
C PRO A 30 -24.01 2.88 29.28
N ILE A 31 -25.27 2.72 29.70
CA ILE A 31 -26.05 1.47 29.54
C ILE A 31 -26.02 0.95 28.08
N GLY A 32 -25.93 1.84 27.11
CA GLY A 32 -25.79 1.49 25.70
C GLY A 32 -24.47 0.75 25.34
N ALA A 33 -23.37 1.07 26.00
CA ALA A 33 -22.09 0.39 25.79
C ALA A 33 -22.12 -1.04 26.35
N VAL A 34 -22.71 -1.23 27.51
CA VAL A 34 -22.88 -2.55 28.13
C VAL A 34 -23.81 -3.45 27.30
N ALA A 35 -24.91 -2.89 26.77
CA ALA A 35 -25.81 -3.60 25.87
C ALA A 35 -25.12 -4.00 24.56
N PHE A 36 -24.31 -3.12 23.99
CA PHE A 36 -23.52 -3.38 22.78
C PHE A 36 -22.51 -4.52 22.99
N PHE A 37 -21.73 -4.47 24.08
CA PHE A 37 -20.77 -5.55 24.40
C PHE A 37 -21.48 -6.89 24.66
N ARG A 38 -22.70 -6.90 25.17
CA ARG A 38 -23.48 -8.14 25.37
C ARG A 38 -24.02 -8.72 24.08
N ILE A 39 -24.55 -7.89 23.20
CA ILE A 39 -24.99 -8.32 21.86
C ILE A 39 -23.80 -8.86 21.06
N PHE A 40 -22.63 -8.21 21.16
CA PHE A 40 -21.41 -8.64 20.54
C PHE A 40 -20.89 -9.97 21.14
N ALA A 41 -20.89 -10.10 22.49
CA ALA A 41 -20.43 -11.31 23.17
C ALA A 41 -21.43 -12.49 23.03
N ALA A 42 -22.71 -12.25 22.94
CA ALA A 42 -23.72 -13.29 22.71
C ALA A 42 -23.60 -13.89 21.29
N ASN A 43 -23.40 -13.04 20.29
CA ASN A 43 -23.14 -13.51 18.92
C ASN A 43 -21.77 -14.20 18.77
N TRP A 44 -20.81 -13.93 19.67
CA TRP A 44 -19.50 -14.59 19.66
C TRP A 44 -19.56 -16.08 20.01
N LYS A 45 -20.52 -16.51 20.84
CA LYS A 45 -20.67 -17.92 21.24
C LYS A 45 -21.27 -18.83 20.16
N ASP A 46 -22.01 -18.29 19.19
CA ASP A 46 -22.62 -19.05 18.09
C ASP A 46 -21.74 -19.16 16.83
N MET A 47 -20.48 -18.69 16.88
CA MET A 47 -19.55 -18.65 15.76
C MET A 47 -18.80 -19.98 15.54
N GLY A 48 -19.50 -21.07 15.40
CA GLY A 48 -18.94 -22.40 15.08
C GLY A 48 -18.36 -22.57 13.66
N LYS A 49 -18.43 -21.55 12.78
CA LYS A 49 -17.68 -21.38 11.52
C LYS A 49 -17.53 -19.88 11.26
N LEU A 50 -16.43 -19.30 11.68
CA LEU A 50 -16.06 -17.92 11.40
C LEU A 50 -15.98 -17.69 9.88
N ARG A 51 -17.09 -17.25 9.27
CA ARG A 51 -17.01 -16.52 8.01
C ARG A 51 -16.45 -15.15 8.36
N VAL A 52 -15.29 -14.80 7.81
CA VAL A 52 -14.72 -13.45 7.96
C VAL A 52 -15.79 -12.46 7.48
N PRO A 53 -16.19 -11.47 8.30
CA PRO A 53 -17.18 -10.48 7.89
C PRO A 53 -16.74 -9.74 6.64
N ASP A 54 -17.68 -9.13 5.94
CA ASP A 54 -17.39 -8.23 4.82
C ASP A 54 -16.47 -7.08 5.27
N THR A 55 -15.62 -6.60 4.37
CA THR A 55 -14.65 -5.54 4.66
C THR A 55 -15.31 -4.27 5.21
N TYR A 56 -16.47 -3.89 4.69
CA TYR A 56 -17.22 -2.72 5.18
C TYR A 56 -17.69 -2.90 6.61
N VAL A 57 -18.12 -4.11 6.98
CA VAL A 57 -18.53 -4.43 8.36
C VAL A 57 -17.35 -4.31 9.30
N ILE A 58 -16.17 -4.82 8.91
CA ILE A 58 -14.95 -4.73 9.72
C ILE A 58 -14.58 -3.26 9.96
N ILE A 59 -14.58 -2.44 8.89
CA ILE A 59 -14.21 -1.02 8.99
C ILE A 59 -15.24 -0.25 9.84
N PHE A 60 -16.54 -0.49 9.64
CA PHE A 60 -17.56 0.18 10.43
C PHE A 60 -17.48 -0.21 11.91
N CYS A 61 -17.22 -1.47 12.23
CA CYS A 61 -16.93 -1.90 13.60
C CYS A 61 -15.68 -1.20 14.16
N ALA A 62 -14.65 -0.99 13.35
CA ALA A 62 -13.46 -0.26 13.77
C ALA A 62 -13.75 1.23 14.04
N ILE A 63 -14.59 1.89 13.24
CA ILE A 63 -15.07 3.26 13.49
C ILE A 63 -15.82 3.33 14.82
N LEU A 64 -16.76 2.38 15.08
CA LEU A 64 -17.49 2.31 16.32
C LEU A 64 -16.56 2.07 17.52
N PHE A 65 -15.58 1.17 17.39
CA PHE A 65 -14.60 0.92 18.43
C PHE A 65 -13.75 2.17 18.70
N SER A 66 -13.35 2.90 17.67
CA SER A 66 -12.62 4.17 17.80
C SER A 66 -13.46 5.23 18.53
N ALA A 67 -14.78 5.30 18.25
CA ALA A 67 -15.69 6.18 18.97
C ALA A 67 -15.79 5.81 20.46
N VAL A 68 -15.89 4.51 20.78
CA VAL A 68 -15.87 4.03 22.17
C VAL A 68 -14.53 4.39 22.85
N ALA A 69 -13.41 4.27 22.14
CA ALA A 69 -12.10 4.64 22.68
C ALA A 69 -12.04 6.11 23.11
N THR A 70 -12.75 7.02 22.43
CA THR A 70 -12.80 8.44 22.82
C THR A 70 -13.47 8.69 24.19
N TRP A 71 -14.30 7.76 24.65
CA TRP A 71 -14.93 7.82 25.97
C TRP A 71 -14.06 7.21 27.08
N LEU A 72 -13.18 6.27 26.70
CA LEU A 72 -12.36 5.53 27.67
C LEU A 72 -11.03 6.24 27.95
N VAL A 73 -10.54 7.05 26.99
CA VAL A 73 -9.27 7.76 27.13
C VAL A 73 -9.46 9.00 28.02
N PRO A 74 -8.74 9.11 29.15
CA PRO A 74 -8.86 10.27 30.06
C PRO A 74 -8.56 11.60 29.35
N GLY A 75 -9.53 12.53 29.40
CA GLY A 75 -9.45 13.82 28.72
C GLY A 75 -9.65 13.77 27.21
N GLY A 76 -10.13 12.66 26.69
CA GLY A 76 -10.63 12.57 25.32
C GLY A 76 -11.93 13.35 25.11
N VAL A 77 -12.23 13.73 23.87
CA VAL A 77 -13.49 14.37 23.49
C VAL A 77 -14.46 13.28 23.00
N PRO A 78 -15.52 12.96 23.75
CA PRO A 78 -16.43 11.87 23.42
C PRO A 78 -17.08 12.06 22.04
N GLN A 79 -16.94 11.08 21.17
CA GLN A 79 -17.57 11.04 19.85
C GLN A 79 -18.84 10.17 19.92
N THR A 80 -19.93 10.63 19.32
CA THR A 80 -21.25 9.96 19.34
C THR A 80 -21.81 9.81 17.91
N TRP A 81 -22.67 10.74 17.48
CA TRP A 81 -23.22 10.77 16.13
C TRP A 81 -22.17 11.06 15.05
N GLN A 82 -21.03 11.60 15.43
CA GLN A 82 -19.88 11.86 14.57
C GLN A 82 -19.37 10.59 13.87
N VAL A 83 -19.68 9.41 14.37
CA VAL A 83 -19.45 8.13 13.68
C VAL A 83 -19.98 8.15 12.24
N PHE A 84 -21.11 8.82 12.01
CA PHE A 84 -21.69 8.92 10.67
C PHE A 84 -21.09 10.05 9.84
N SER A 85 -20.78 11.21 10.44
CA SER A 85 -20.14 12.31 9.73
C SER A 85 -18.67 12.03 9.39
N ALA A 86 -17.99 11.23 10.21
CA ALA A 86 -16.61 10.83 9.99
C ALA A 86 -16.39 10.09 8.66
N VAL A 87 -17.41 9.39 8.17
CA VAL A 87 -17.36 8.76 6.84
C VAL A 87 -17.26 9.84 5.75
N TYR A 88 -18.10 10.87 5.80
CA TYR A 88 -18.04 11.98 4.84
C TYR A 88 -16.70 12.71 4.90
N GLU A 89 -16.22 13.02 6.10
CA GLU A 89 -14.93 13.67 6.31
C GLU A 89 -13.78 12.77 5.80
N GLY A 90 -13.86 11.45 6.01
CA GLY A 90 -12.90 10.47 5.49
C GLY A 90 -12.85 10.45 3.96
N PHE A 91 -13.99 10.52 3.28
CA PHE A 91 -14.04 10.68 1.82
C PHE A 91 -13.39 11.98 1.36
N SER A 92 -13.65 13.09 2.05
CA SER A 92 -13.06 14.39 1.74
C SER A 92 -11.53 14.38 1.91
N GLN A 93 -11.03 13.76 2.99
CA GLN A 93 -9.59 13.68 3.26
C GLN A 93 -8.84 12.75 2.28
N GLN A 94 -9.52 11.73 1.74
CA GLN A 94 -8.92 10.76 0.81
C GLN A 94 -9.37 10.96 -0.64
N ALA A 95 -9.92 12.12 -0.97
CA ALA A 95 -10.47 12.42 -2.29
C ALA A 95 -9.45 12.17 -3.42
N ASP A 96 -8.18 12.53 -3.19
CA ASP A 96 -7.10 12.37 -4.16
C ASP A 96 -6.82 10.89 -4.47
N ILE A 97 -6.71 10.04 -3.44
CA ILE A 97 -6.48 8.60 -3.61
C ILE A 97 -7.71 7.94 -4.24
N ILE A 98 -8.92 8.35 -3.87
CA ILE A 98 -10.16 7.85 -4.46
C ILE A 98 -10.22 8.17 -5.96
N ALA A 99 -9.95 9.43 -6.33
CA ALA A 99 -9.91 9.86 -7.72
C ALA A 99 -8.84 9.10 -8.51
N PHE A 100 -7.64 8.96 -7.95
CA PHE A 100 -6.53 8.22 -8.52
C PHE A 100 -6.91 6.76 -8.84
N VAL A 101 -7.47 6.03 -7.88
CA VAL A 101 -7.86 4.63 -8.04
C VAL A 101 -8.91 4.47 -9.15
N LEU A 102 -9.92 5.35 -9.20
CA LEU A 102 -10.98 5.30 -10.21
C LEU A 102 -10.44 5.59 -11.62
N ILE A 103 -9.56 6.58 -11.76
CA ILE A 103 -8.97 6.98 -13.05
C ILE A 103 -8.04 5.87 -13.56
N VAL A 104 -7.16 5.37 -12.71
CA VAL A 104 -6.21 4.31 -13.07
C VAL A 104 -6.95 3.01 -13.39
N GLY A 105 -7.96 2.62 -12.59
CA GLY A 105 -8.79 1.46 -12.86
C GLY A 105 -9.51 1.55 -14.22
N GLY A 106 -10.09 2.71 -14.52
CA GLY A 106 -10.69 2.99 -15.82
C GLY A 106 -9.69 2.89 -16.98
N ALA A 107 -8.50 3.46 -16.80
CA ALA A 107 -7.44 3.44 -17.81
C ALA A 107 -6.95 2.02 -18.12
N PHE A 108 -6.68 1.22 -17.08
CA PHE A 108 -6.29 -0.19 -17.26
C PHE A 108 -7.37 -1.03 -17.93
N TRP A 109 -8.63 -0.78 -17.62
CA TRP A 109 -9.74 -1.49 -18.27
C TRP A 109 -9.77 -1.25 -19.77
N VAL A 110 -9.58 0.00 -20.22
CA VAL A 110 -9.47 0.33 -21.63
C VAL A 110 -8.31 -0.44 -22.29
N VAL A 111 -7.14 -0.48 -21.66
CA VAL A 111 -5.99 -1.24 -22.19
C VAL A 111 -6.30 -2.73 -22.27
N ASN A 112 -6.86 -3.31 -21.20
CA ASN A 112 -7.20 -4.73 -21.14
C ASN A 112 -8.26 -5.12 -22.20
N SER A 113 -9.24 -4.25 -22.47
CA SER A 113 -10.28 -4.50 -23.49
C SER A 113 -9.69 -4.62 -24.90
N THR A 114 -8.49 -4.05 -25.15
CA THR A 114 -7.77 -4.19 -26.44
C THR A 114 -7.11 -5.55 -26.65
N LYS A 115 -7.03 -6.38 -25.60
CA LYS A 115 -6.33 -7.69 -25.61
C LYS A 115 -4.80 -7.57 -25.84
N ALA A 116 -4.22 -6.39 -25.65
CA ALA A 116 -2.79 -6.18 -25.81
C ALA A 116 -1.97 -6.88 -24.71
N VAL A 117 -2.50 -6.88 -23.48
CA VAL A 117 -1.86 -7.54 -22.33
C VAL A 117 -1.78 -9.05 -22.55
N ASP A 118 -2.83 -9.68 -23.08
CA ASP A 118 -2.87 -11.13 -23.37
C ASP A 118 -1.77 -11.52 -24.37
N GLU A 119 -1.58 -10.73 -25.45
CA GLU A 119 -0.50 -10.94 -26.42
C GLU A 119 0.90 -10.76 -25.78
N GLY A 120 1.05 -9.77 -24.90
CA GLY A 120 2.29 -9.53 -24.15
C GLY A 120 2.65 -10.69 -23.24
N VAL A 121 1.68 -11.19 -22.49
CA VAL A 121 1.82 -12.37 -21.61
C VAL A 121 2.24 -13.61 -22.40
N SER A 122 1.60 -13.87 -23.54
CA SER A 122 1.95 -15.00 -24.40
C SER A 122 3.42 -14.92 -24.89
N LYS A 123 3.86 -13.76 -25.35
CA LYS A 123 5.27 -13.54 -25.78
C LYS A 123 6.26 -13.64 -24.61
N PHE A 124 5.87 -13.15 -23.42
CA PHE A 124 6.68 -13.27 -22.22
C PHE A 124 6.88 -14.74 -21.83
N ILE A 125 5.82 -15.57 -21.85
CA ILE A 125 5.94 -17.02 -21.59
C ILE A 125 6.93 -17.65 -22.58
N GLY A 126 6.85 -17.30 -23.87
CA GLY A 126 7.79 -17.77 -24.87
C GLY A 126 9.25 -17.37 -24.57
N ALA A 127 9.47 -16.15 -24.07
CA ALA A 127 10.80 -15.67 -23.67
C ALA A 127 11.32 -16.40 -22.42
N VAL A 128 10.49 -16.59 -21.39
CA VAL A 128 10.83 -17.33 -20.17
C VAL A 128 11.23 -18.77 -20.50
N ARG A 129 10.47 -19.47 -21.35
CA ARG A 129 10.82 -20.84 -21.83
C ARG A 129 12.17 -20.88 -22.54
N ARG A 130 12.57 -19.82 -23.26
CA ARG A 130 13.90 -19.73 -23.88
C ARG A 130 15.02 -19.55 -22.83
N LEU A 131 14.77 -18.77 -21.77
CA LEU A 131 15.73 -18.57 -20.66
C LEU A 131 15.96 -19.86 -19.86
N GLU A 132 14.98 -20.78 -19.78
CA GLU A 132 15.11 -22.07 -19.13
C GLU A 132 16.14 -23.01 -19.81
N ARG A 133 16.64 -22.66 -21.00
CA ARG A 133 17.76 -23.38 -21.64
C ARG A 133 19.07 -23.21 -20.86
N PHE A 134 19.23 -22.13 -20.09
CA PHE A 134 20.40 -21.94 -19.24
C PHE A 134 20.29 -22.80 -17.96
N SER A 135 21.34 -23.55 -17.65
CA SER A 135 21.34 -24.51 -16.53
C SER A 135 21.08 -23.88 -15.15
N LEU A 136 21.58 -22.66 -14.92
CA LEU A 136 21.35 -21.88 -13.69
C LEU A 136 19.89 -21.47 -13.55
N VAL A 137 19.28 -20.96 -14.63
CA VAL A 137 17.87 -20.55 -14.65
C VAL A 137 16.96 -21.75 -14.45
N ARG A 138 17.28 -22.89 -15.05
CA ARG A 138 16.53 -24.13 -14.90
C ARG A 138 16.60 -24.68 -13.46
N LYS A 139 17.77 -24.58 -12.79
CA LYS A 139 17.91 -25.01 -11.38
C LYS A 139 17.16 -24.11 -10.40
N ALA A 140 17.25 -22.79 -10.59
CA ALA A 140 16.56 -21.81 -9.74
C ALA A 140 15.05 -21.72 -10.01
N GLY A 141 14.63 -22.08 -11.22
CA GLY A 141 13.28 -21.85 -11.74
C GLY A 141 13.09 -20.43 -12.23
N ALA A 142 12.77 -20.25 -13.51
CA ALA A 142 12.64 -18.91 -14.10
C ALA A 142 11.61 -18.03 -13.36
N GLY A 143 10.50 -18.61 -12.88
CA GLY A 143 9.51 -17.89 -12.08
C GLY A 143 10.08 -17.34 -10.77
N ASN A 144 10.92 -18.11 -10.08
CA ASN A 144 11.55 -17.65 -8.84
C ASN A 144 12.53 -16.48 -9.09
N ILE A 145 13.26 -16.53 -10.19
CA ILE A 145 14.17 -15.42 -10.58
C ILE A 145 13.36 -14.15 -10.85
N VAL A 146 12.25 -14.26 -11.58
CA VAL A 146 11.36 -13.11 -11.84
C VAL A 146 10.82 -12.54 -10.53
N ILE A 147 10.36 -13.39 -9.59
CA ILE A 147 9.90 -12.94 -8.27
C ILE A 147 11.01 -12.13 -7.58
N VAL A 148 12.22 -12.67 -7.49
CA VAL A 148 13.33 -12.00 -6.80
C VAL A 148 13.68 -10.66 -7.46
N LEU A 149 13.79 -10.62 -8.78
CA LEU A 149 14.13 -9.39 -9.51
C LEU A 149 13.06 -8.29 -9.33
N VAL A 150 11.78 -8.67 -9.43
CA VAL A 150 10.67 -7.72 -9.22
C VAL A 150 10.67 -7.23 -7.77
N MET A 151 10.84 -8.11 -6.79
CA MET A 151 10.90 -7.73 -5.38
C MET A 151 12.07 -6.80 -5.07
N LEU A 152 13.26 -7.07 -5.60
CA LEU A 152 14.43 -6.19 -5.42
C LEU A 152 14.19 -4.81 -6.06
N LEU A 153 13.57 -4.76 -7.24
CA LEU A 153 13.24 -3.51 -7.90
C LEU A 153 12.28 -2.66 -7.05
N PHE A 154 11.16 -3.24 -6.61
CA PHE A 154 10.19 -2.52 -5.78
C PHE A 154 10.71 -2.24 -4.37
N GLY A 155 11.52 -3.14 -3.81
CA GLY A 155 12.21 -2.90 -2.55
C GLY A 155 13.17 -1.71 -2.61
N LEU A 156 13.88 -1.52 -3.73
CA LEU A 156 14.71 -0.33 -3.97
C LEU A 156 13.84 0.93 -4.16
N PHE A 157 12.74 0.83 -4.91
CA PHE A 157 11.84 1.96 -5.11
C PHE A 157 11.24 2.44 -3.77
N GLY A 158 10.83 1.53 -2.90
CA GLY A 158 10.38 1.88 -1.56
C GLY A 158 11.47 2.50 -0.69
N ALA A 159 12.69 1.95 -0.73
CA ALA A 159 13.80 2.39 0.11
C ALA A 159 14.40 3.74 -0.30
N VAL A 160 14.38 4.06 -1.60
CA VAL A 160 15.05 5.25 -2.15
C VAL A 160 14.05 6.37 -2.44
N PHE A 161 12.90 6.04 -3.01
CA PHE A 161 11.92 7.04 -3.48
C PHE A 161 10.65 7.07 -2.64
N GLY A 162 10.44 6.09 -1.76
CA GLY A 162 9.26 6.04 -0.92
C GLY A 162 7.98 5.67 -1.67
N MET A 163 8.09 4.90 -2.76
CA MET A 163 6.92 4.48 -3.53
C MET A 163 5.94 3.66 -2.67
N SER A 164 4.73 4.15 -2.54
CA SER A 164 3.61 3.55 -1.83
C SER A 164 2.37 3.48 -2.72
N GLU A 165 1.81 4.63 -3.07
CA GLU A 165 0.57 4.79 -3.85
C GLU A 165 0.72 4.25 -5.27
N GLU A 166 1.87 4.43 -5.88
CA GLU A 166 2.19 3.95 -7.23
C GLU A 166 2.16 2.42 -7.33
N THR A 167 2.35 1.71 -6.20
CA THR A 167 2.25 0.25 -6.17
C THR A 167 0.88 -0.27 -6.61
N ILE A 168 -0.18 0.52 -6.46
CA ILE A 168 -1.54 0.19 -6.92
C ILE A 168 -1.53 -0.11 -8.42
N VAL A 169 -0.86 0.76 -9.17
CA VAL A 169 -0.70 0.63 -10.63
C VAL A 169 0.14 -0.60 -10.97
N PHE A 170 1.28 -0.74 -10.32
CA PHE A 170 2.20 -1.83 -10.60
C PHE A 170 1.62 -3.21 -10.27
N VAL A 171 0.79 -3.31 -9.22
CA VAL A 171 0.08 -4.56 -8.92
C VAL A 171 -0.84 -4.95 -10.07
N ALA A 172 -1.58 -4.01 -10.67
CA ALA A 172 -2.42 -4.28 -11.82
C ALA A 172 -1.63 -4.84 -13.02
N VAL A 173 -0.39 -4.36 -13.23
CA VAL A 173 0.52 -4.83 -14.30
C VAL A 173 1.13 -6.18 -13.97
N VAL A 174 1.49 -6.43 -12.72
CA VAL A 174 2.19 -7.66 -12.31
C VAL A 174 1.24 -8.85 -12.12
N ILE A 175 -0.06 -8.64 -11.89
CA ILE A 175 -1.04 -9.73 -11.78
C ILE A 175 -1.04 -10.64 -13.03
N PRO A 176 -1.21 -10.13 -14.27
CA PRO A 176 -1.11 -10.97 -15.47
C PRO A 176 0.23 -11.69 -15.59
N LEU A 177 1.33 -11.02 -15.23
CA LEU A 177 2.67 -11.61 -15.20
C LEU A 177 2.74 -12.78 -14.21
N ALA A 178 2.27 -12.61 -12.98
CA ALA A 178 2.27 -13.66 -11.95
C ALA A 178 1.42 -14.86 -12.39
N ARG A 179 0.22 -14.62 -12.94
CA ARG A 179 -0.64 -15.68 -13.47
C ARG A 179 0.04 -16.46 -14.59
N SER A 180 0.75 -15.79 -15.50
CA SER A 180 1.49 -16.44 -16.59
C SER A 180 2.62 -17.36 -16.10
N LEU A 181 3.14 -17.09 -14.92
CA LEU A 181 4.16 -17.91 -14.23
C LEU A 181 3.53 -19.04 -13.37
N GLY A 182 2.19 -19.13 -13.33
CA GLY A 182 1.44 -20.13 -12.55
C GLY A 182 1.26 -19.76 -11.08
N TYR A 183 1.28 -18.45 -10.75
CA TYR A 183 1.04 -17.93 -9.40
C TYR A 183 -0.31 -17.22 -9.31
N ASP A 184 -0.86 -17.14 -8.10
CA ASP A 184 -2.09 -16.39 -7.82
C ASP A 184 -1.83 -14.87 -7.62
N GLU A 185 -2.89 -14.10 -7.54
CA GLU A 185 -2.85 -12.65 -7.33
C GLU A 185 -2.20 -12.28 -6.00
N PHE A 186 -2.29 -13.16 -5.00
CA PHE A 186 -1.64 -12.96 -3.71
C PHE A 186 -0.13 -12.82 -3.85
N ILE A 187 0.50 -13.66 -4.70
CA ILE A 187 1.93 -13.56 -4.99
C ILE A 187 2.25 -12.25 -5.73
N ALA A 188 1.40 -11.80 -6.66
CA ALA A 188 1.60 -10.52 -7.33
C ALA A 188 1.63 -9.34 -6.34
N VAL A 189 0.71 -9.33 -5.38
CA VAL A 189 0.70 -8.30 -4.31
C VAL A 189 1.95 -8.39 -3.44
N LEU A 190 2.41 -9.60 -3.10
CA LEU A 190 3.65 -9.77 -2.34
C LEU A 190 4.87 -9.25 -3.12
N MET A 191 4.95 -9.51 -4.42
CA MET A 191 6.08 -9.10 -5.27
C MET A 191 6.21 -7.58 -5.40
N VAL A 192 5.12 -6.85 -5.36
CA VAL A 192 5.08 -5.39 -5.58
C VAL A 192 4.89 -4.65 -4.27
N TYR A 193 3.70 -4.77 -3.69
CA TYR A 193 3.28 -3.98 -2.54
C TYR A 193 4.10 -4.31 -1.28
N VAL A 194 4.22 -5.60 -0.95
CA VAL A 194 4.99 -5.99 0.23
C VAL A 194 6.47 -5.72 0.05
N ALA A 195 7.02 -5.96 -1.14
CA ALA A 195 8.42 -5.64 -1.42
C ALA A 195 8.71 -4.14 -1.30
N ALA A 196 7.83 -3.28 -1.85
CA ALA A 196 7.95 -1.83 -1.72
C ALA A 196 7.89 -1.37 -0.25
N HIS A 197 6.95 -1.91 0.55
CA HIS A 197 6.81 -1.52 1.95
C HIS A 197 7.92 -2.08 2.87
N VAL A 198 8.47 -3.25 2.55
CA VAL A 198 9.70 -3.74 3.22
C VAL A 198 10.90 -2.85 2.86
N GLY A 199 10.98 -2.42 1.61
CA GLY A 199 11.95 -1.42 1.17
C GLY A 199 11.78 -0.08 1.91
N PHE A 200 10.55 0.38 2.00
CA PHE A 200 10.13 1.56 2.72
C PHE A 200 10.50 1.49 4.22
N ALA A 201 10.36 0.33 4.86
CA ALA A 201 10.81 0.12 6.24
C ALA A 201 12.35 0.23 6.38
N GLY A 202 13.10 -0.26 5.40
CA GLY A 202 14.56 -0.11 5.37
C GLY A 202 15.04 1.34 5.17
N ALA A 203 14.25 2.18 4.51
CA ALA A 203 14.36 3.63 4.35
C ALA A 203 15.79 4.16 4.20
N MET A 204 16.47 3.77 3.11
CA MET A 204 17.85 4.24 2.88
C MET A 204 17.89 5.76 2.60
N LEU A 205 17.11 6.21 1.62
CA LEU A 205 17.13 7.57 1.08
C LEU A 205 15.71 8.15 0.85
N ASN A 206 14.67 7.51 1.40
CA ASN A 206 13.29 7.91 1.22
C ASN A 206 13.01 9.30 1.84
N PRO A 207 12.76 10.35 1.04
CA PRO A 207 12.58 11.70 1.55
C PRO A 207 11.27 11.87 2.35
N PHE A 208 10.23 11.09 2.04
CA PHE A 208 8.90 11.21 2.64
C PHE A 208 8.78 10.58 4.02
N THR A 209 9.73 9.74 4.41
CA THR A 209 9.75 9.08 5.71
C THR A 209 10.99 9.47 6.50
N ILE A 210 12.15 8.89 6.10
CA ILE A 210 13.40 9.11 6.82
C ILE A 210 13.84 10.59 6.79
N GLY A 211 13.64 11.26 5.63
CA GLY A 211 13.97 12.69 5.51
C GLY A 211 13.18 13.52 6.53
N ILE A 212 11.85 13.39 6.53
CA ILE A 212 10.98 14.14 7.47
C ILE A 212 11.26 13.74 8.91
N ALA A 213 11.39 12.43 9.21
CA ALA A 213 11.62 11.98 10.58
C ALA A 213 12.98 12.45 11.14
N GLN A 214 14.04 12.47 10.32
CA GLN A 214 15.35 13.01 10.71
C GLN A 214 15.33 14.52 10.89
N GLU A 215 14.65 15.25 9.99
CA GLU A 215 14.49 16.70 10.11
C GLU A 215 13.77 17.05 11.43
N MET A 216 12.66 16.40 11.74
CA MET A 216 11.91 16.59 12.98
C MET A 216 12.69 16.15 14.23
N ALA A 217 13.61 15.19 14.09
CA ALA A 217 14.51 14.77 15.17
C ALA A 217 15.77 15.64 15.29
N GLY A 218 15.95 16.65 14.43
CA GLY A 218 17.15 17.51 14.43
C GLY A 218 18.42 16.77 14.01
N LEU A 219 18.31 15.77 13.11
CA LEU A 219 19.41 14.96 12.61
C LEU A 219 19.79 15.40 11.18
N PRO A 220 21.07 15.24 10.78
CA PRO A 220 21.46 15.43 9.40
C PRO A 220 20.67 14.48 8.47
N LEU A 221 20.16 15.02 7.38
CA LEU A 221 19.36 14.24 6.42
C LEU A 221 20.16 13.05 5.90
N PHE A 222 19.51 11.90 5.89
CA PHE A 222 20.02 10.61 5.41
C PHE A 222 21.26 10.07 6.14
N SER A 223 21.68 10.68 7.27
CA SER A 223 22.74 10.14 8.12
C SER A 223 22.40 8.73 8.62
N GLY A 224 23.41 7.88 8.85
CA GLY A 224 23.23 6.48 9.24
C GLY A 224 22.74 5.56 8.13
N ILE A 225 22.95 5.92 6.85
CA ILE A 225 22.53 5.15 5.68
C ILE A 225 23.19 3.77 5.65
N GLU A 226 24.41 3.63 6.15
CA GLU A 226 25.16 2.37 6.14
C GLU A 226 24.41 1.30 6.92
N TYR A 227 24.00 1.62 8.15
CA TYR A 227 23.25 0.69 8.97
C TYR A 227 21.84 0.44 8.44
N ARG A 228 21.16 1.47 7.94
CA ARG A 228 19.84 1.29 7.31
C ARG A 228 19.91 0.44 6.04
N SER A 229 20.99 0.54 5.26
CA SER A 229 21.23 -0.33 4.10
C SER A 229 21.42 -1.79 4.52
N PHE A 230 22.12 -2.04 5.63
CA PHE A 230 22.22 -3.38 6.22
C PHE A 230 20.83 -3.87 6.68
N CYS A 231 20.06 -3.05 7.38
CA CYS A 231 18.70 -3.38 7.80
C CYS A 231 17.81 -3.71 6.59
N TRP A 232 17.89 -2.89 5.53
CA TRP A 232 17.16 -3.13 4.29
C TRP A 232 17.52 -4.49 3.68
N PHE A 233 18.80 -4.80 3.59
CA PHE A 233 19.26 -6.09 3.06
C PHE A 233 18.71 -7.28 3.85
N VAL A 234 18.75 -7.22 5.18
CA VAL A 234 18.22 -8.27 6.06
C VAL A 234 16.69 -8.41 5.86
N LEU A 235 15.96 -7.30 5.92
CA LEU A 235 14.50 -7.31 5.78
C LEU A 235 14.06 -7.79 4.40
N MET A 236 14.73 -7.35 3.33
CA MET A 236 14.46 -7.81 1.96
C MET A 236 14.78 -9.31 1.80
N THR A 237 15.85 -9.80 2.41
CA THR A 237 16.17 -11.23 2.39
C THR A 237 15.06 -12.05 3.05
N VAL A 238 14.58 -11.62 4.22
CA VAL A 238 13.45 -12.27 4.92
C VAL A 238 12.18 -12.24 4.06
N ALA A 239 11.90 -11.10 3.43
CA ALA A 239 10.74 -10.96 2.55
C ALA A 239 10.83 -11.86 1.31
N VAL A 240 11.96 -11.89 0.63
CA VAL A 240 12.19 -12.75 -0.55
C VAL A 240 12.01 -14.22 -0.19
N VAL A 241 12.61 -14.67 0.92
CA VAL A 241 12.46 -16.06 1.40
C VAL A 241 11.01 -16.39 1.67
N PHE A 242 10.28 -15.49 2.35
CA PHE A 242 8.85 -15.68 2.62
C PHE A 242 8.03 -15.78 1.33
N VAL A 243 8.27 -14.88 0.36
CA VAL A 243 7.52 -14.86 -0.90
C VAL A 243 7.82 -16.09 -1.75
N LEU A 244 9.07 -16.52 -1.83
CA LEU A 244 9.45 -17.76 -2.53
C LEU A 244 8.80 -18.99 -1.88
N TRP A 245 8.73 -19.03 -0.54
CA TRP A 245 8.03 -20.09 0.17
C TRP A 245 6.53 -20.09 -0.14
N GLN A 246 5.88 -18.94 -0.14
CA GLN A 246 4.48 -18.81 -0.52
C GLN A 246 4.23 -19.18 -2.00
N ALA A 247 5.13 -18.75 -2.89
CA ALA A 247 5.07 -19.09 -4.31
C ALA A 247 5.15 -20.60 -4.56
N ALA A 248 6.05 -21.28 -3.84
CA ALA A 248 6.16 -22.75 -3.91
C ALA A 248 4.88 -23.46 -3.44
N LYS A 249 4.17 -22.88 -2.44
CA LYS A 249 2.88 -23.39 -1.96
C LYS A 249 1.75 -23.10 -2.94
N SER A 250 1.68 -21.88 -3.48
CA SER A 250 0.68 -21.46 -4.46
C SER A 250 0.75 -22.34 -5.72
N ARG A 251 1.93 -22.56 -6.26
CA ARG A 251 2.14 -23.36 -7.47
C ARG A 251 1.63 -24.80 -7.32
N ARG A 252 1.75 -25.41 -6.13
CA ARG A 252 1.21 -26.75 -5.86
C ARG A 252 -0.32 -26.79 -5.97
N ASN A 253 -0.99 -25.74 -5.53
CA ASN A 253 -2.44 -25.65 -5.56
C ASN A 253 -2.98 -25.37 -6.98
N THR A 254 -2.28 -24.53 -7.75
CA THR A 254 -2.68 -24.15 -9.11
C THR A 254 -2.53 -25.31 -10.10
N LEU A 255 -1.54 -26.18 -9.94
CA LEU A 255 -1.38 -27.37 -10.79
C LEU A 255 -2.53 -28.38 -10.64
N GLN A 256 -3.27 -28.32 -9.53
CA GLN A 256 -4.48 -29.16 -9.34
C GLN A 256 -5.73 -28.56 -9.98
N THR A 257 -5.77 -27.22 -10.21
CA THR A 257 -6.93 -26.52 -10.78
C THR A 257 -6.80 -26.27 -12.28
N VAL A 258 -5.60 -26.11 -12.83
CA VAL A 258 -5.36 -25.80 -14.27
C VAL A 258 -5.61 -26.97 -15.21
N GLN A 259 -5.89 -28.17 -14.72
CA GLN A 259 -6.37 -29.26 -15.60
C GLN A 259 -7.82 -29.05 -16.11
N ALA A 260 -8.53 -28.02 -15.62
CA ALA A 260 -9.92 -27.75 -15.98
C ALA A 260 -10.14 -26.63 -17.01
N ASP A 261 -9.17 -25.71 -17.20
CA ASP A 261 -9.31 -24.55 -18.09
C ASP A 261 -8.14 -24.48 -19.08
N VAL A 262 -8.09 -25.39 -20.03
CA VAL A 262 -7.36 -25.14 -21.28
C VAL A 262 -8.24 -24.19 -22.08
N ALA A 263 -8.00 -22.89 -21.90
CA ALA A 263 -8.60 -21.86 -22.73
C ALA A 263 -8.21 -22.12 -24.19
N GLU A 264 -9.21 -22.24 -25.05
CA GLU A 264 -9.09 -22.29 -26.49
C GLU A 264 -8.12 -21.19 -26.96
N GLU A 265 -7.19 -21.55 -27.83
CA GLU A 265 -6.31 -20.56 -28.50
C GLU A 265 -7.20 -19.49 -29.15
N PRO A 266 -6.97 -18.20 -28.87
CA PRO A 266 -7.76 -17.16 -29.52
C PRO A 266 -7.52 -17.26 -31.03
N ALA A 267 -8.59 -17.49 -31.77
CA ALA A 267 -8.56 -17.43 -33.23
C ALA A 267 -7.80 -16.16 -33.66
N GLU A 268 -6.82 -16.31 -34.55
CA GLU A 268 -6.11 -15.20 -35.19
C GLU A 268 -7.10 -14.28 -35.90
N VAL A 269 -7.66 -13.34 -35.17
CA VAL A 269 -8.36 -12.21 -35.78
C VAL A 269 -7.29 -11.34 -36.43
N GLN A 270 -7.18 -11.42 -37.75
CA GLN A 270 -6.37 -10.48 -38.53
C GLN A 270 -6.85 -9.06 -38.23
N VAL A 271 -6.15 -8.40 -37.31
CA VAL A 271 -6.45 -7.01 -36.95
C VAL A 271 -5.98 -6.12 -38.10
N LYS A 272 -6.93 -5.61 -38.90
CA LYS A 272 -6.70 -4.47 -39.80
C LYS A 272 -5.96 -3.42 -38.98
N ARG A 273 -4.80 -2.94 -39.46
CA ARG A 273 -4.03 -1.88 -38.83
C ARG A 273 -4.86 -0.59 -38.86
N PRO A 274 -5.54 -0.19 -37.76
CA PRO A 274 -6.39 1.00 -37.81
C PRO A 274 -5.51 2.24 -37.94
N ALA A 275 -5.95 3.21 -38.73
CA ALA A 275 -5.28 4.51 -38.87
C ALA A 275 -5.09 5.19 -37.50
N GLY A 276 -5.96 4.90 -36.53
CA GLY A 276 -5.87 5.38 -35.16
C GLY A 276 -4.56 5.06 -34.46
N ALA A 277 -3.90 3.92 -34.76
CA ALA A 277 -2.60 3.60 -34.15
C ALA A 277 -1.48 4.54 -34.63
N TRP A 278 -1.50 4.91 -35.89
CA TRP A 278 -0.54 5.88 -36.43
C TRP A 278 -0.83 7.30 -35.94
N ILE A 279 -2.10 7.67 -35.83
CA ILE A 279 -2.53 8.98 -35.26
C ILE A 279 -2.09 9.06 -33.80
N SER A 280 -2.35 8.04 -32.99
CA SER A 280 -1.92 7.94 -31.60
C SER A 280 -0.39 8.07 -31.48
N PHE A 281 0.36 7.32 -32.30
CA PHE A 281 1.81 7.39 -32.34
C PHE A 281 2.32 8.79 -32.67
N ALA A 282 1.77 9.44 -33.69
CA ALA A 282 2.14 10.81 -34.09
C ALA A 282 1.87 11.82 -32.98
N LEU A 283 0.67 11.77 -32.38
CA LEU A 283 0.28 12.69 -31.30
C LEU A 283 1.19 12.56 -30.07
N ILE A 284 1.45 11.32 -29.62
CA ILE A 284 2.32 11.09 -28.45
C ILE A 284 3.77 11.47 -28.79
N SER A 285 4.25 11.17 -29.98
CA SER A 285 5.60 11.53 -30.40
C SER A 285 5.81 13.04 -30.40
N VAL A 286 4.84 13.79 -30.93
CA VAL A 286 4.87 15.27 -30.90
C VAL A 286 4.82 15.78 -29.46
N ALA A 287 3.90 15.27 -28.64
CA ALA A 287 3.81 15.66 -27.24
C ALA A 287 5.11 15.41 -26.47
N MET A 288 5.72 14.24 -26.67
CA MET A 288 7.01 13.89 -26.03
C MET A 288 8.16 14.79 -26.48
N VAL A 289 8.27 15.07 -27.79
CA VAL A 289 9.32 15.97 -28.31
C VAL A 289 9.12 17.36 -27.72
N LEU A 290 7.89 17.89 -27.72
CA LEU A 290 7.60 19.18 -27.11
C LEU A 290 7.92 19.21 -25.62
N PHE A 291 7.50 18.19 -24.88
CA PHE A 291 7.79 18.07 -23.45
C PHE A 291 9.32 18.01 -23.20
N SER A 292 10.07 17.26 -24.04
CA SER A 292 11.53 17.19 -23.92
C SER A 292 12.20 18.53 -24.23
N ILE A 293 11.70 19.30 -25.21
CA ILE A 293 12.27 20.61 -25.55
C ILE A 293 12.10 21.60 -24.39
N PHE A 294 10.92 21.61 -23.76
CA PHE A 294 10.60 22.61 -22.75
C PHE A 294 10.99 22.20 -21.32
N HIS A 295 11.06 20.89 -21.01
CA HIS A 295 11.18 20.40 -19.63
C HIS A 295 12.36 19.45 -19.39
N ALA A 296 13.20 19.15 -20.40
CA ALA A 296 14.32 18.24 -20.17
C ALA A 296 15.33 18.79 -19.13
N SER A 297 15.52 20.12 -19.09
CA SER A 297 16.38 20.78 -18.09
C SER A 297 15.86 20.66 -16.65
N ASP A 298 14.55 20.49 -16.48
CA ASP A 298 13.90 20.47 -15.18
C ASP A 298 13.94 19.06 -14.54
N CYS A 299 14.49 18.07 -15.27
CA CYS A 299 14.63 16.70 -14.80
C CYS A 299 15.77 16.60 -13.79
N VAL A 300 15.44 16.59 -12.50
CA VAL A 300 16.40 16.50 -11.39
C VAL A 300 16.05 15.31 -10.51
N VAL A 301 16.89 14.28 -10.54
CA VAL A 301 16.72 13.11 -9.67
C VAL A 301 17.33 13.42 -8.32
N LYS A 302 16.51 13.35 -7.26
CA LYS A 302 16.94 13.54 -5.88
C LYS A 302 17.31 12.19 -5.28
N ILE A 303 18.58 12.02 -4.93
CA ILE A 303 19.10 10.82 -4.26
C ILE A 303 19.78 11.28 -2.98
N GLY A 304 19.16 10.97 -1.85
CA GLY A 304 19.60 11.50 -0.57
C GLY A 304 19.50 13.02 -0.54
N SER A 305 20.57 13.68 -0.07
CA SER A 305 20.70 15.15 -0.09
C SER A 305 21.20 15.69 -1.43
N GLY A 306 21.55 14.81 -2.40
CA GLY A 306 22.07 15.21 -3.69
C GLY A 306 20.97 15.44 -4.73
N GLU A 307 21.10 16.54 -5.47
CA GLU A 307 20.28 16.83 -6.65
C GLU A 307 21.12 16.56 -7.90
N HIS A 308 20.66 15.62 -8.73
CA HIS A 308 21.37 15.20 -9.95
C HIS A 308 20.53 15.57 -11.18
N PRO A 309 20.88 16.65 -11.90
CA PRO A 309 20.22 16.99 -13.16
C PRO A 309 20.54 15.93 -14.22
N VAL A 310 19.52 15.35 -14.81
CA VAL A 310 19.63 14.29 -15.83
C VAL A 310 18.81 14.63 -17.07
N PRO A 311 19.05 15.75 -17.73
CA PRO A 311 18.26 16.21 -18.87
C PRO A 311 18.27 15.22 -20.06
N TRP A 312 19.31 14.42 -20.18
CA TRP A 312 19.45 13.42 -21.23
C TRP A 312 18.47 12.24 -21.07
N LEU A 313 17.98 11.97 -19.85
CA LEU A 313 17.12 10.83 -19.55
C LEU A 313 15.80 10.87 -20.34
N LEU A 314 15.19 12.04 -20.42
CA LEU A 314 13.95 12.24 -21.17
C LEU A 314 14.15 12.05 -22.68
N TRP A 315 15.25 12.55 -23.21
CA TRP A 315 15.61 12.39 -24.63
C TRP A 315 15.87 10.92 -24.98
N VAL A 316 16.60 10.20 -24.12
CA VAL A 316 16.87 8.77 -24.33
C VAL A 316 15.58 7.95 -24.24
N ALA A 317 14.74 8.19 -23.23
CA ALA A 317 13.44 7.52 -23.11
C ALA A 317 12.54 7.82 -24.32
N GLY A 318 12.53 9.07 -24.78
CA GLY A 318 11.80 9.49 -25.97
C GLY A 318 12.28 8.80 -27.24
N ALA A 319 13.59 8.78 -27.47
CA ALA A 319 14.17 8.11 -28.63
C ALA A 319 13.88 6.60 -28.63
N LEU A 320 13.99 5.95 -27.47
CA LEU A 320 13.64 4.52 -27.31
C LEU A 320 12.15 4.28 -27.58
N PHE A 321 11.26 5.16 -27.07
CA PHE A 321 9.84 5.08 -27.39
C PHE A 321 9.59 5.13 -28.89
N LEU A 322 10.17 6.11 -29.59
CA LEU A 322 9.98 6.28 -31.04
C LEU A 322 10.41 5.03 -31.81
N VAL A 323 11.63 4.53 -31.54
CA VAL A 323 12.18 3.37 -32.23
C VAL A 323 11.36 2.12 -31.94
N LEU A 324 11.08 1.81 -30.67
CA LEU A 324 10.35 0.60 -30.29
C LEU A 324 8.88 0.66 -30.72
N SER A 325 8.25 1.83 -30.71
CA SER A 325 6.89 2.02 -31.23
C SER A 325 6.81 1.77 -32.74
N LEU A 326 7.78 2.25 -33.52
CA LEU A 326 7.84 1.98 -34.96
C LEU A 326 8.01 0.49 -35.25
N VAL A 327 8.86 -0.20 -34.49
CA VAL A 327 9.05 -1.65 -34.60
C VAL A 327 7.75 -2.38 -34.22
N ALA A 328 7.10 -1.97 -33.12
CA ALA A 328 5.86 -2.57 -32.65
C ALA A 328 4.71 -2.38 -33.66
N LEU A 329 4.54 -1.17 -34.24
CA LEU A 329 3.53 -0.87 -35.24
C LEU A 329 3.69 -1.68 -36.53
N LYS A 330 4.95 -1.99 -36.93
CA LYS A 330 5.21 -2.87 -38.09
C LYS A 330 4.76 -4.31 -37.81
N ASN A 331 4.82 -4.75 -36.56
CA ASN A 331 4.46 -6.13 -36.17
C ASN A 331 2.97 -6.28 -35.89
N SER A 332 2.43 -5.55 -34.90
CA SER A 332 1.05 -5.65 -34.45
C SER A 332 0.61 -4.39 -33.71
N THR A 333 -0.63 -3.96 -33.93
CA THR A 333 -1.23 -2.86 -33.15
C THR A 333 -1.28 -3.18 -31.65
N ARG A 334 -1.52 -4.43 -31.27
CA ARG A 334 -1.51 -4.85 -29.87
C ARG A 334 -0.12 -4.71 -29.23
N MET A 335 0.94 -5.03 -30.03
CA MET A 335 2.31 -4.80 -29.58
C MET A 335 2.64 -3.32 -29.38
N TYR A 336 2.08 -2.44 -30.21
CA TYR A 336 2.20 -1.01 -30.01
C TYR A 336 1.51 -0.54 -28.74
N ILE A 337 0.27 -1.02 -28.47
CA ILE A 337 -0.45 -0.71 -27.22
C ILE A 337 0.33 -1.24 -26.00
N LEU A 338 0.92 -2.43 -26.10
CA LEU A 338 1.78 -2.96 -25.04
C LEU A 338 3.01 -2.09 -24.81
N ASN A 339 3.66 -1.65 -25.90
CA ASN A 339 4.79 -0.72 -25.84
C ASN A 339 4.37 0.63 -25.22
N LEU A 340 3.17 1.11 -25.53
CA LEU A 340 2.57 2.29 -24.93
C LEU A 340 2.42 2.14 -23.40
N LEU A 341 1.90 1.00 -22.95
CA LEU A 341 1.81 0.68 -21.52
C LEU A 341 3.19 0.64 -20.87
N MET A 342 4.16 -0.04 -21.48
CA MET A 342 5.55 -0.11 -20.95
C MET A 342 6.19 1.27 -20.82
N PHE A 343 6.01 2.14 -21.83
CA PHE A 343 6.55 3.49 -21.75
C PHE A 343 5.77 4.41 -20.82
N THR A 344 4.49 4.19 -20.63
CA THR A 344 3.72 4.87 -19.56
C THR A 344 4.34 4.59 -18.20
N ILE A 345 4.76 3.34 -17.94
CA ILE A 345 5.46 2.98 -16.70
C ILE A 345 6.85 3.63 -16.64
N VAL A 346 7.61 3.64 -17.74
CA VAL A 346 8.91 4.33 -17.78
C VAL A 346 8.74 5.82 -17.48
N PHE A 347 7.74 6.48 -18.08
CA PHE A 347 7.46 7.90 -17.83
C PHE A 347 6.88 8.14 -16.43
N LEU A 348 6.12 7.21 -15.87
CA LEU A 348 5.72 7.26 -14.46
C LEU A 348 6.96 7.32 -13.56
N VAL A 349 7.92 6.42 -13.75
CA VAL A 349 9.15 6.38 -12.96
C VAL A 349 9.97 7.67 -13.15
N ILE A 350 10.15 8.12 -14.40
CA ILE A 350 10.86 9.38 -14.69
C ILE A 350 10.12 10.57 -14.07
N GLY A 351 8.81 10.61 -14.17
CA GLY A 351 7.97 11.67 -13.63
C GLY A 351 8.06 11.79 -12.11
N VAL A 352 7.92 10.66 -11.42
CA VAL A 352 8.02 10.61 -9.94
C VAL A 352 9.43 10.98 -9.49
N MET A 353 10.46 10.37 -10.08
CA MET A 353 11.85 10.55 -9.64
C MET A 353 12.47 11.86 -10.12
N GLY A 354 12.17 12.29 -11.34
CA GLY A 354 12.85 13.41 -11.99
C GLY A 354 12.09 14.73 -11.91
N TYR A 355 10.76 14.69 -11.72
CA TYR A 355 9.89 15.86 -11.69
C TYR A 355 9.07 15.98 -10.41
N GLY A 356 9.16 15.00 -9.50
CA GLY A 356 8.34 14.99 -8.29
C GLY A 356 6.84 14.83 -8.56
N TRP A 357 6.48 14.13 -9.65
CA TRP A 357 5.05 13.87 -9.94
C TRP A 357 4.38 13.14 -8.79
N TYR A 358 3.14 13.52 -8.54
CA TYR A 358 2.28 12.88 -7.56
C TYR A 358 0.96 12.44 -8.22
N LEU A 359 -0.09 12.19 -7.45
CA LEU A 359 -1.32 11.58 -7.94
C LEU A 359 -1.96 12.30 -9.14
N PRO A 360 -2.03 13.65 -9.22
CA PRO A 360 -2.66 14.33 -10.35
C PRO A 360 -1.94 14.11 -11.69
N GLU A 361 -0.61 14.22 -11.70
CA GLU A 361 0.21 14.03 -12.90
C GLU A 361 0.18 12.58 -13.37
N ILE A 362 0.19 11.65 -12.42
CA ILE A 362 0.07 10.21 -12.72
C ILE A 362 -1.31 9.91 -13.30
N CYS A 363 -2.38 10.47 -12.75
CA CYS A 363 -3.73 10.37 -13.32
C CYS A 363 -3.78 10.86 -14.77
N ALA A 364 -3.17 12.03 -15.05
CA ALA A 364 -3.12 12.60 -16.39
C ALA A 364 -2.37 11.68 -17.37
N LEU A 365 -1.24 11.11 -16.95
CA LEU A 365 -0.46 10.16 -17.74
C LEU A 365 -1.28 8.90 -18.08
N PHE A 366 -1.97 8.30 -17.11
CA PHE A 366 -2.79 7.10 -17.34
C PHE A 366 -4.03 7.40 -18.17
N MET A 367 -4.65 8.55 -17.99
CA MET A 367 -5.77 8.99 -18.84
C MET A 367 -5.32 9.14 -20.29
N ALA A 368 -4.17 9.78 -20.54
CA ALA A 368 -3.60 9.92 -21.87
C ALA A 368 -3.28 8.55 -22.49
N MET A 369 -2.73 7.63 -21.72
CA MET A 369 -2.48 6.25 -22.16
C MET A 369 -3.78 5.54 -22.56
N ALA A 370 -4.84 5.67 -21.76
CA ALA A 370 -6.13 5.02 -22.05
C ALA A 370 -6.73 5.51 -23.37
N VAL A 371 -6.74 6.83 -23.58
CA VAL A 371 -7.21 7.43 -24.84
C VAL A 371 -6.36 6.95 -26.02
N ALA A 372 -5.03 6.99 -25.89
CA ALA A 372 -4.11 6.57 -26.93
C ALA A 372 -4.23 5.08 -27.27
N ALA A 373 -4.41 4.21 -26.28
CA ALA A 373 -4.62 2.78 -26.44
C ALA A 373 -5.96 2.48 -27.15
N GLY A 374 -7.04 3.16 -26.71
CA GLY A 374 -8.36 3.01 -27.34
C GLY A 374 -8.38 3.48 -28.79
N LEU A 375 -7.78 4.64 -29.08
CA LEU A 375 -7.61 5.14 -30.45
C LEU A 375 -6.81 4.17 -31.31
N SER A 376 -5.73 3.60 -30.76
CA SER A 376 -4.89 2.63 -31.44
C SER A 376 -5.63 1.33 -31.76
N ALA A 377 -6.54 0.91 -30.89
CA ALA A 377 -7.42 -0.23 -31.12
C ALA A 377 -8.57 0.06 -32.11
N GLY A 378 -8.70 1.30 -32.59
CA GLY A 378 -9.78 1.72 -33.49
C GLY A 378 -11.11 1.92 -32.77
N TYR A 379 -11.11 2.21 -31.46
CA TYR A 379 -12.33 2.50 -30.72
C TYR A 379 -12.82 3.92 -31.02
N SER A 380 -14.15 4.09 -31.06
CA SER A 380 -14.77 5.40 -31.06
C SER A 380 -14.65 6.06 -29.69
N ALA A 381 -14.77 7.38 -29.63
CA ALA A 381 -14.75 8.12 -28.36
C ALA A 381 -15.80 7.57 -27.37
N ASP A 382 -17.02 7.27 -27.84
CA ASP A 382 -18.07 6.66 -27.02
C ASP A 382 -17.65 5.29 -26.44
N LYS A 383 -16.95 4.48 -27.23
CA LYS A 383 -16.47 3.18 -26.76
C LYS A 383 -15.38 3.35 -25.71
N ILE A 384 -14.42 4.26 -25.93
CA ILE A 384 -13.36 4.56 -24.94
C ILE A 384 -14.01 5.00 -23.62
N ALA A 385 -14.97 5.93 -23.67
CA ALA A 385 -15.68 6.40 -22.49
C ALA A 385 -16.44 5.28 -21.76
N LYS A 386 -17.15 4.41 -22.50
CA LYS A 386 -17.88 3.25 -21.92
C LYS A 386 -16.94 2.28 -21.24
N GLU A 387 -15.83 1.90 -21.89
CA GLU A 387 -14.83 1.00 -21.30
C GLU A 387 -14.18 1.63 -20.07
N PHE A 388 -13.85 2.93 -20.12
CA PHE A 388 -13.29 3.65 -18.98
C PHE A 388 -14.25 3.64 -17.77
N VAL A 389 -15.52 3.97 -18.00
CA VAL A 389 -16.54 3.93 -16.93
C VAL A 389 -16.77 2.51 -16.41
N ALA A 390 -16.68 1.49 -17.26
CA ALA A 390 -16.79 0.10 -16.84
C ALA A 390 -15.63 -0.27 -15.88
N GLY A 391 -14.41 0.17 -16.18
CA GLY A 391 -13.25 -0.03 -15.29
C GLY A 391 -13.36 0.71 -13.97
N ALA A 392 -13.80 1.97 -14.00
CA ALA A 392 -14.05 2.73 -12.78
C ALA A 392 -15.13 2.06 -11.90
N LYS A 393 -16.17 1.48 -12.49
CA LYS A 393 -17.20 0.72 -11.77
C LYS A 393 -16.64 -0.58 -11.15
N ASP A 394 -15.77 -1.30 -11.86
CA ASP A 394 -15.17 -2.55 -11.35
C ASP A 394 -14.37 -2.31 -10.06
N ILE A 395 -13.70 -1.14 -9.96
CA ILE A 395 -12.87 -0.78 -8.80
C ILE A 395 -13.60 0.13 -7.78
N PHE A 396 -14.86 0.48 -8.02
CA PHE A 396 -15.60 1.43 -7.19
C PHE A 396 -15.69 1.02 -5.72
N SER A 397 -15.80 -0.29 -5.43
CA SER A 397 -15.82 -0.77 -4.06
C SER A 397 -14.54 -0.44 -3.29
N ALA A 398 -13.37 -0.41 -3.97
CA ALA A 398 -12.12 0.04 -3.35
C ALA A 398 -12.17 1.51 -2.95
N ALA A 399 -12.66 2.35 -3.84
CA ALA A 399 -12.81 3.77 -3.59
C ALA A 399 -13.69 4.04 -2.36
N LEU A 400 -14.81 3.30 -2.23
CA LEU A 400 -15.67 3.37 -1.05
C LEU A 400 -14.93 2.95 0.23
N VAL A 401 -14.22 1.82 0.20
CA VAL A 401 -13.47 1.30 1.35
C VAL A 401 -12.42 2.30 1.84
N ILE A 402 -11.72 3.00 0.95
CA ILE A 402 -10.72 4.02 1.31
C ILE A 402 -11.38 5.15 2.13
N GLY A 403 -12.51 5.69 1.65
CA GLY A 403 -13.24 6.75 2.35
C GLY A 403 -13.76 6.31 3.72
N PHE A 404 -14.34 5.10 3.81
CA PHE A 404 -14.82 4.55 5.09
C PHE A 404 -13.67 4.34 6.08
N ALA A 405 -12.54 3.77 5.63
CA ALA A 405 -11.39 3.50 6.50
C ALA A 405 -10.79 4.78 7.09
N ALA A 406 -10.76 5.87 6.33
CA ALA A 406 -10.31 7.17 6.81
C ALA A 406 -11.19 7.73 7.93
N GLY A 407 -12.46 7.35 8.00
CA GLY A 407 -13.36 7.72 9.09
C GLY A 407 -12.86 7.29 10.48
N ILE A 408 -12.06 6.23 10.57
CA ILE A 408 -11.41 5.80 11.82
C ILE A 408 -10.47 6.90 12.33
N ILE A 409 -9.63 7.43 11.43
CA ILE A 409 -8.65 8.47 11.74
C ILE A 409 -9.37 9.76 12.16
N VAL A 410 -10.43 10.11 11.45
CA VAL A 410 -11.25 11.29 11.76
C VAL A 410 -11.80 11.20 13.20
N ILE A 411 -12.38 10.08 13.60
CA ILE A 411 -12.91 9.88 14.95
C ILE A 411 -11.81 10.00 16.01
N LEU A 412 -10.66 9.38 15.79
CA LEU A 412 -9.55 9.38 16.75
C LEU A 412 -8.92 10.78 16.91
N ASN A 413 -8.79 11.54 15.80
CA ASN A 413 -8.28 12.90 15.82
C ASN A 413 -9.28 13.85 16.51
N ASN A 414 -10.55 13.84 16.11
CA ASN A 414 -11.60 14.68 16.69
C ASN A 414 -11.82 14.34 18.18
N GLY A 415 -11.61 13.08 18.56
CA GLY A 415 -11.65 12.60 19.93
C GLY A 415 -10.40 12.91 20.75
N GLN A 416 -9.35 13.50 20.17
CA GLN A 416 -8.05 13.77 20.81
C GLN A 416 -7.40 12.51 21.45
N VAL A 417 -7.78 11.32 20.95
CA VAL A 417 -7.30 10.04 21.50
C VAL A 417 -5.79 9.90 21.26
N ILE A 418 -5.34 10.29 20.06
CA ILE A 418 -3.94 10.14 19.63
C ILE A 418 -3.02 10.96 20.51
N ASP A 419 -3.33 12.24 20.76
CA ASP A 419 -2.52 13.15 21.57
C ASP A 419 -2.44 12.68 23.04
N LYS A 420 -3.55 12.20 23.57
CA LYS A 420 -3.60 11.68 24.94
C LYS A 420 -2.84 10.36 25.09
N MET A 421 -2.93 9.49 24.11
CA MET A 421 -2.13 8.27 24.06
C MET A 421 -0.64 8.59 24.05
N LEU A 422 -0.19 9.49 23.20
CA LEU A 422 1.22 9.92 23.12
C LEU A 422 1.70 10.47 24.48
N SER A 423 0.92 11.34 25.11
CA SER A 423 1.26 11.94 26.41
C SER A 423 1.35 10.90 27.53
N ALA A 424 0.40 9.95 27.60
CA ALA A 424 0.41 8.88 28.58
C ALA A 424 1.57 7.91 28.38
N MET A 425 1.97 7.68 27.15
CA MET A 425 3.07 6.82 26.79
C MET A 425 4.41 7.45 27.16
N ALA A 426 4.61 8.74 26.92
CA ALA A 426 5.80 9.47 27.32
C ALA A 426 6.04 9.36 28.84
N SER A 427 4.99 9.51 29.64
CA SER A 427 5.09 9.43 31.11
C SER A 427 5.38 8.02 31.66
N SER A 428 5.03 6.96 30.95
CA SER A 428 5.25 5.56 31.38
C SER A 428 6.64 5.02 31.06
N LEU A 429 7.38 5.67 30.17
CA LEU A 429 8.68 5.23 29.70
C LEU A 429 9.84 5.56 30.65
N GLU A 430 9.67 6.53 31.54
CA GLU A 430 10.73 7.01 32.46
C GLU A 430 11.24 5.93 33.44
N GLN A 431 10.49 4.85 33.64
CA GLN A 431 10.80 3.79 34.62
C GLN A 431 11.46 2.55 33.99
N THR A 432 11.63 2.52 32.65
CA THR A 432 12.20 1.37 31.95
C THR A 432 13.64 1.66 31.55
N GLY A 433 14.55 0.69 31.74
CA GLY A 433 15.94 0.84 31.25
C GLY A 433 15.99 1.02 29.71
N ARG A 434 17.16 1.44 29.18
CA ARG A 434 17.38 1.82 27.76
C ARG A 434 16.76 0.85 26.74
N ALA A 435 16.94 -0.46 26.94
CA ALA A 435 16.37 -1.49 26.04
C ALA A 435 14.84 -1.56 26.15
N GLY A 436 14.29 -1.45 27.35
CA GLY A 436 12.84 -1.42 27.58
C GLY A 436 12.20 -0.17 26.99
N ALA A 437 12.85 0.98 27.11
CA ALA A 437 12.38 2.23 26.54
C ALA A 437 12.38 2.18 25.00
N LEU A 438 13.46 1.69 24.37
CA LEU A 438 13.52 1.51 22.92
C LEU A 438 12.44 0.51 22.41
N ALA A 439 12.25 -0.60 23.13
CA ALA A 439 11.19 -1.56 22.82
C ALA A 439 9.80 -0.91 22.90
N SER A 440 9.57 -0.12 23.94
CA SER A 440 8.30 0.60 24.13
C SER A 440 8.09 1.66 23.04
N MET A 441 9.11 2.45 22.70
CA MET A 441 9.05 3.43 21.59
C MET A 441 8.70 2.73 20.27
N TYR A 442 9.33 1.60 19.97
CA TYR A 442 9.05 0.82 18.79
C TYR A 442 7.62 0.25 18.81
N GLY A 443 7.19 -0.29 19.96
CA GLY A 443 5.82 -0.78 20.14
C GLY A 443 4.78 0.32 19.95
N ILE A 444 5.05 1.51 20.48
CA ILE A 444 4.22 2.71 20.32
C ILE A 444 4.11 3.10 18.84
N GLN A 445 5.24 3.23 18.14
CA GLN A 445 5.25 3.59 16.73
C GLN A 445 4.50 2.56 15.88
N THR A 446 4.67 1.27 16.19
CA THR A 446 3.96 0.17 15.52
C THR A 446 2.45 0.25 15.78
N PHE A 447 2.05 0.53 17.02
CA PHE A 447 0.64 0.61 17.40
C PHE A 447 -0.05 1.85 16.81
N ILE A 448 0.56 3.02 16.90
CA ILE A 448 0.01 4.27 16.32
C ILE A 448 -0.18 4.12 14.81
N ASN A 449 0.73 3.45 14.14
CA ASN A 449 0.66 3.27 12.69
C ASN A 449 -0.54 2.42 12.25
N ILE A 450 -1.10 1.59 13.10
CA ILE A 450 -2.34 0.87 12.79
C ILE A 450 -3.48 1.86 12.48
N PHE A 451 -3.47 3.02 13.14
CA PHE A 451 -4.49 4.05 13.00
C PHE A 451 -4.08 5.20 12.09
N ILE A 452 -2.79 5.55 12.06
CA ILE A 452 -2.25 6.64 11.24
C ILE A 452 -1.21 6.06 10.27
N PRO A 453 -1.64 5.45 9.15
CA PRO A 453 -0.74 4.84 8.17
C PRO A 453 -0.10 5.88 7.22
N SER A 454 0.03 7.13 7.65
CA SER A 454 0.69 8.20 6.92
C SER A 454 2.03 8.52 7.58
N ALA A 455 3.12 8.15 6.93
CA ALA A 455 4.46 8.32 7.47
C ALA A 455 4.79 9.77 7.80
N SER A 456 4.51 10.71 6.89
CA SER A 456 4.78 12.14 7.09
C SER A 456 3.95 12.73 8.24
N ALA A 457 2.64 12.45 8.27
CA ALA A 457 1.77 12.92 9.35
C ALA A 457 2.17 12.32 10.70
N LYS A 458 2.47 11.01 10.73
CA LYS A 458 2.93 10.33 11.94
C LYS A 458 4.27 10.88 12.43
N ALA A 459 5.23 11.14 11.53
CA ALA A 459 6.51 11.76 11.89
C ALA A 459 6.31 13.13 12.53
N ALA A 460 5.48 13.99 11.91
CA ALA A 460 5.20 15.33 12.42
C ALA A 460 4.57 15.33 13.82
N ILE A 461 3.77 14.31 14.15
CA ILE A 461 3.12 14.20 15.47
C ILE A 461 4.04 13.53 16.49
N THR A 462 4.77 12.48 16.10
CA THR A 462 5.50 11.63 17.07
C THR A 462 6.94 12.05 17.29
N MET A 463 7.67 12.52 16.26
CA MET A 463 9.10 12.84 16.39
C MET A 463 9.40 14.01 17.33
N PRO A 464 8.63 15.11 17.35
CA PRO A 464 8.85 16.20 18.31
C PRO A 464 8.76 15.77 19.78
N VAL A 465 8.03 14.68 20.07
CA VAL A 465 7.92 14.10 21.41
C VAL A 465 9.00 13.05 21.66
N MET A 466 9.19 12.14 20.69
CA MET A 466 10.05 10.97 20.85
C MET A 466 11.56 11.30 20.77
N ALA A 467 11.95 12.31 19.98
CA ALA A 467 13.36 12.67 19.86
C ALA A 467 13.93 13.31 21.14
N PRO A 468 13.31 14.33 21.77
CA PRO A 468 13.76 14.82 23.07
C PRO A 468 13.70 13.76 24.17
N PHE A 469 12.68 12.88 24.11
CA PHE A 469 12.55 11.80 25.07
C PHE A 469 13.72 10.79 24.94
N SER A 470 14.16 10.48 23.71
CA SER A 470 15.29 9.57 23.49
C SER A 470 16.58 10.09 24.12
N ASP A 471 16.80 11.41 24.11
CA ASP A 471 17.95 12.05 24.78
C ASP A 471 17.91 11.82 26.31
N MET A 472 16.72 11.91 26.93
CA MET A 472 16.55 11.73 28.38
C MET A 472 16.87 10.31 28.84
N ILE A 473 16.64 9.30 27.98
CA ILE A 473 16.88 7.88 28.28
C ILE A 473 18.18 7.36 27.67
N GLU A 474 19.03 8.24 27.17
CA GLU A 474 20.32 7.94 26.55
C GLU A 474 20.21 6.92 25.39
N VAL A 475 19.16 7.02 24.58
CA VAL A 475 18.97 6.31 23.32
C VAL A 475 19.23 7.27 22.17
N SER A 476 19.95 6.86 21.14
CA SER A 476 20.24 7.76 20.02
C SER A 476 18.95 8.17 19.30
N ARG A 477 18.87 9.41 18.84
CA ARG A 477 17.75 9.88 18.01
C ARG A 477 17.63 9.09 16.72
N GLN A 478 18.73 8.56 16.16
CA GLN A 478 18.72 7.68 14.99
C GLN A 478 18.02 6.35 15.27
N ALA A 479 18.26 5.74 16.46
CA ALA A 479 17.54 4.52 16.85
C ALA A 479 16.04 4.79 16.98
N THR A 480 15.65 5.96 17.48
CA THR A 480 14.26 6.40 17.56
C THR A 480 13.64 6.57 16.19
N VAL A 481 14.35 7.19 15.25
CA VAL A 481 13.91 7.33 13.85
C VAL A 481 13.80 5.95 13.17
N LEU A 482 14.72 5.02 13.45
CA LEU A 482 14.65 3.67 12.92
C LEU A 482 13.46 2.88 13.51
N ALA A 483 13.16 3.04 14.81
CA ALA A 483 11.99 2.47 15.44
C ALA A 483 10.68 3.00 14.83
N PHE A 484 10.61 4.31 14.56
CA PHE A 484 9.51 4.93 13.82
C PHE A 484 9.36 4.27 12.46
N GLN A 485 10.45 4.13 11.70
CA GLN A 485 10.46 3.66 10.34
C GLN A 485 9.99 2.20 10.21
N PHE A 486 10.47 1.32 11.09
CA PHE A 486 10.04 -0.08 11.12
C PHE A 486 8.56 -0.21 11.51
N GLY A 487 8.12 0.54 12.52
CA GLY A 487 6.72 0.55 12.92
C GLY A 487 5.80 0.99 11.79
N ASP A 488 6.23 1.96 10.98
CA ASP A 488 5.51 2.46 9.83
C ASP A 488 5.43 1.42 8.69
N GLY A 489 6.58 1.01 8.19
CA GLY A 489 6.64 0.16 7.01
C GLY A 489 5.97 -1.20 7.20
N PHE A 490 6.06 -1.80 8.40
CA PHE A 490 5.49 -3.13 8.62
C PHE A 490 3.98 -3.11 8.78
N THR A 491 3.44 -2.18 9.54
CA THR A 491 2.00 -2.19 9.82
C THR A 491 1.17 -1.62 8.68
N ASN A 492 1.72 -0.81 7.79
CA ASN A 492 1.07 -0.38 6.55
C ASN A 492 0.65 -1.57 5.68
N MET A 493 1.37 -2.69 5.76
CA MET A 493 1.06 -3.91 5.00
C MET A 493 -0.16 -4.68 5.54
N ILE A 494 -0.70 -4.33 6.71
CA ILE A 494 -1.80 -5.07 7.31
C ILE A 494 -2.94 -4.19 7.82
N THR A 495 -2.70 -2.91 8.11
CA THR A 495 -3.75 -2.06 8.68
C THR A 495 -4.89 -1.79 7.69
N PRO A 496 -6.15 -1.97 8.09
CA PRO A 496 -7.29 -1.62 7.24
C PRO A 496 -7.44 -0.10 7.05
N CYS A 497 -6.77 0.71 7.87
CA CYS A 497 -6.75 2.16 7.73
C CYS A 497 -5.88 2.64 6.56
N SER A 498 -5.02 1.77 6.00
CA SER A 498 -4.22 2.10 4.82
C SER A 498 -5.07 2.11 3.54
N GLY A 499 -5.37 3.29 3.02
CA GLY A 499 -6.06 3.46 1.74
C GLY A 499 -5.33 2.75 0.59
N VAL A 500 -4.00 2.81 0.59
CA VAL A 500 -3.16 2.15 -0.43
C VAL A 500 -3.30 0.63 -0.36
N LEU A 501 -3.23 0.03 0.84
CA LEU A 501 -3.46 -1.41 1.00
C LEU A 501 -4.83 -1.81 0.47
N MET A 502 -5.86 -1.07 0.86
CA MET A 502 -7.23 -1.40 0.46
C MET A 502 -7.43 -1.26 -1.05
N ALA A 503 -6.81 -0.26 -1.68
CA ALA A 503 -6.80 -0.11 -3.13
C ALA A 503 -6.08 -1.28 -3.83
N VAL A 504 -4.88 -1.63 -3.39
CA VAL A 504 -4.10 -2.77 -3.91
C VAL A 504 -4.88 -4.08 -3.82
N LEU A 505 -5.49 -4.36 -2.66
CA LEU A 505 -6.29 -5.57 -2.45
C LEU A 505 -7.52 -5.61 -3.36
N SER A 506 -8.15 -4.47 -3.62
CA SER A 506 -9.28 -4.40 -4.52
C SER A 506 -8.88 -4.63 -5.98
N VAL A 507 -7.77 -4.03 -6.44
CA VAL A 507 -7.19 -4.32 -7.77
C VAL A 507 -6.91 -5.81 -7.93
N ALA A 508 -6.37 -6.44 -6.88
CA ALA A 508 -6.08 -7.86 -6.85
C ALA A 508 -7.32 -8.74 -6.61
N LYS A 509 -8.49 -8.15 -6.32
CA LYS A 509 -9.73 -8.84 -5.93
C LYS A 509 -9.56 -9.79 -4.74
N ILE A 510 -8.72 -9.40 -3.77
CA ILE A 510 -8.45 -10.15 -2.55
C ILE A 510 -9.24 -9.54 -1.39
N PRO A 511 -10.16 -10.26 -0.75
CA PRO A 511 -10.84 -9.78 0.45
C PRO A 511 -9.85 -9.51 1.59
N TYR A 512 -10.00 -8.37 2.29
CA TYR A 512 -9.11 -7.98 3.39
C TYR A 512 -8.91 -9.08 4.44
N GLY A 513 -9.98 -9.76 4.84
CA GLY A 513 -9.87 -10.84 5.84
C GLY A 513 -9.01 -12.02 5.37
N GLN A 514 -9.02 -12.34 4.07
CA GLN A 514 -8.13 -13.36 3.51
C GLN A 514 -6.68 -12.89 3.49
N TRP A 515 -6.46 -11.62 3.15
CA TRP A 515 -5.15 -10.99 3.19
C TRP A 515 -4.57 -11.01 4.60
N ALA A 516 -5.27 -10.42 5.56
CA ALA A 516 -4.85 -10.33 6.95
C ALA A 516 -4.57 -11.73 7.54
N GLY A 517 -5.43 -12.72 7.27
CA GLY A 517 -5.25 -14.09 7.71
C GLY A 517 -4.01 -14.80 7.17
N LYS A 518 -3.52 -14.40 5.99
CA LYS A 518 -2.30 -14.98 5.39
C LYS A 518 -1.02 -14.22 5.79
N ILE A 519 -1.09 -12.86 5.94
CA ILE A 519 0.09 -12.01 6.08
C ILE A 519 0.50 -11.78 7.55
N TRP A 520 -0.40 -11.88 8.53
CA TRP A 520 -0.16 -11.47 9.92
C TRP A 520 1.08 -12.12 10.56
N LYS A 521 1.33 -13.41 10.27
CA LYS A 521 2.52 -14.12 10.81
C LYS A 521 3.81 -13.55 10.25
N PHE A 522 3.78 -13.12 8.99
CA PHE A 522 4.92 -12.49 8.35
C PHE A 522 5.16 -11.09 8.93
N ILE A 523 4.10 -10.31 9.18
CA ILE A 523 4.22 -9.01 9.84
C ILE A 523 4.80 -9.18 11.25
N LEU A 524 4.31 -10.16 12.02
CA LEU A 524 4.87 -10.46 13.34
C LEU A 524 6.36 -10.83 13.26
N LEU A 525 6.75 -11.64 12.27
CA LEU A 525 8.16 -11.96 12.02
C LEU A 525 8.98 -10.69 11.73
N LEU A 526 8.48 -9.79 10.87
CA LEU A 526 9.16 -8.53 10.56
C LEU A 526 9.27 -7.63 11.79
N ILE A 527 8.24 -7.57 12.65
CA ILE A 527 8.27 -6.81 13.90
C ILE A 527 9.38 -7.36 14.82
N VAL A 528 9.49 -8.67 14.94
CA VAL A 528 10.56 -9.31 15.75
C VAL A 528 11.93 -9.05 15.14
N VAL A 529 12.10 -9.24 13.84
CA VAL A 529 13.36 -8.95 13.14
C VAL A 529 13.73 -7.47 13.25
N GLY A 530 12.77 -6.56 13.10
CA GLY A 530 12.97 -5.12 13.29
C GLY A 530 13.44 -4.79 14.70
N PHE A 531 12.85 -5.40 15.73
CA PHE A 531 13.31 -5.23 17.10
C PHE A 531 14.75 -5.74 17.29
N LEU A 532 15.08 -6.91 16.73
CA LEU A 532 16.45 -7.43 16.78
C LEU A 532 17.46 -6.54 16.04
N LEU A 533 17.05 -5.87 14.98
CA LEU A 533 17.85 -4.87 14.26
C LEU A 533 17.97 -3.53 15.02
N LEU A 534 17.08 -3.24 15.96
CA LEU A 534 17.19 -2.07 16.84
C LEU A 534 18.17 -2.31 17.99
N LEU A 535 18.33 -3.55 18.49
CA LEU A 535 19.18 -3.81 19.66
C LEU A 535 20.63 -3.40 19.49
N PRO A 536 21.33 -3.61 18.35
CA PRO A 536 22.72 -3.18 18.18
C PRO A 536 22.92 -1.68 18.38
N THR A 537 21.92 -0.85 18.10
CA THR A 537 22.01 0.61 18.27
C THR A 537 22.16 1.06 19.75
N LEU A 538 21.94 0.17 20.72
CA LEU A 538 22.11 0.41 22.14
C LEU A 538 23.51 0.05 22.67
N PHE A 539 24.22 -0.85 21.98
CA PHE A 539 25.44 -1.47 22.49
C PHE A 539 26.67 -1.24 21.60
N MET A 540 26.46 -0.76 20.39
CA MET A 540 27.52 -0.55 19.40
C MET A 540 27.55 0.91 18.97
N GLU A 541 28.75 1.45 18.81
CA GLU A 541 28.95 2.71 18.10
C GLU A 541 28.77 2.46 16.60
N ILE A 542 27.63 2.86 16.08
CA ILE A 542 27.29 2.70 14.68
C ILE A 542 27.52 4.04 13.97
N PRO A 543 28.31 4.08 12.87
CA PRO A 543 28.54 5.32 12.14
C PRO A 543 27.23 6.01 11.73
N GLY A 544 27.08 7.28 12.13
CA GLY A 544 25.90 8.09 11.86
C GLY A 544 24.68 7.82 12.76
N PHE A 545 24.84 7.00 13.82
CA PHE A 545 23.79 6.69 14.81
C PHE A 545 24.09 7.29 16.18
#